data_939ec3218db5f1fae914664c7eca6e22
#
_entry.id   939ec3218db5f1fae914664c7eca6e22
#
_cell.length_a   1.000
_cell.length_b   1.000
_cell.length_c   1.000
_cell.angle_alpha   90.00
_cell.angle_beta   90.00
_cell.angle_gamma   90.00
#
_symmetry.space_group_name_H-M   'P 1'
#
loop_
_entity.id
_entity.type
_entity.pdbx_description
1 polymer ?
#
loop_
_entity_poly.entity_id
_entity_poly.type
_entity_poly.pdbx_seq_one_letter_code
_entity_poly.pdbx_strand_id
1 'polypeptide(L)'
;MRWLPCLAAVVVLGQALGSDEKLSETPALTNPNPRINVIRDDASAIRWKIDKQRVDGMVEAGLLQVTGSENPTAGWLSLVSPEDTVGIKVNAGPGQISGTRREVADTVVRGLLKAGIPSKQIIIWDAKLEDLHKAKFDTLAKRHGVRLAGSMEAGWDESVVMDKAILGTLIEGDVGFDPDEEKDSRKSHFSRLITGEITRIISIQ
;
A
#
# COMPACT_ATOMS: atom_id res chain seq x y z
N MET A 1 5.18 -25.33 -20.13
CA MET A 1 5.23 -23.89 -19.84
C MET A 1 5.19 -23.71 -18.32
N ARG A 2 6.35 -23.42 -17.72
CA ARG A 2 6.46 -23.26 -16.26
C ARG A 2 6.20 -21.77 -15.94
N TRP A 3 5.01 -21.47 -15.47
CA TRP A 3 4.73 -20.16 -14.88
C TRP A 3 5.38 -20.14 -13.48
N LEU A 4 6.43 -19.34 -13.34
CA LEU A 4 7.08 -19.06 -12.05
C LEU A 4 6.28 -17.97 -11.35
N PRO A 5 5.84 -18.17 -10.11
CA PRO A 5 5.24 -17.08 -9.32
C PRO A 5 6.35 -16.09 -8.96
N CYS A 6 6.36 -14.96 -9.62
CA CYS A 6 7.22 -13.83 -9.25
C CYS A 6 6.54 -13.09 -8.10
N LEU A 7 7.08 -13.18 -6.89
CA LEU A 7 6.67 -12.33 -5.79
C LEU A 7 7.42 -11.01 -5.93
N ALA A 8 6.79 -9.99 -6.52
CA ALA A 8 7.31 -8.63 -6.53
C ALA A 8 6.59 -7.84 -5.43
N ALA A 9 7.33 -7.38 -4.43
CA ALA A 9 6.86 -6.38 -3.49
C ALA A 9 7.42 -5.03 -3.93
N VAL A 10 6.55 -4.10 -4.33
CA VAL A 10 6.92 -2.71 -4.59
C VAL A 10 6.54 -1.92 -3.35
N VAL A 11 7.52 -1.38 -2.64
CA VAL A 11 7.30 -0.46 -1.53
C VAL A 11 7.40 0.96 -2.11
N VAL A 12 6.26 1.64 -2.21
CA VAL A 12 6.20 3.06 -2.58
C VAL A 12 5.88 3.84 -1.31
N LEU A 13 6.75 4.76 -0.96
CA LEU A 13 6.58 5.65 0.19
C LEU A 13 6.05 6.99 -0.29
N GLY A 14 4.88 7.37 0.22
CA GLY A 14 4.28 8.69 0.04
C GLY A 14 4.01 9.34 1.39
N GLN A 15 4.17 10.66 1.48
CA GLN A 15 3.64 11.44 2.60
C GLN A 15 2.16 11.69 2.37
N ALA A 16 1.34 11.53 3.41
CA ALA A 16 -0.04 11.99 3.38
C ALA A 16 -0.05 13.53 3.42
N LEU A 17 -0.95 14.12 2.65
CA LEU A 17 -1.09 15.58 2.56
C LEU A 17 -1.69 16.13 3.85
N GLY A 18 -0.94 16.93 4.59
CA GLY A 18 -1.47 17.74 5.68
C GLY A 18 -2.36 18.87 5.12
N SER A 19 -3.39 19.25 5.87
CA SER A 19 -4.49 20.13 5.47
C SER A 19 -4.14 21.57 5.11
N ASP A 20 -2.87 22.00 5.18
CA ASP A 20 -2.47 23.41 5.01
C ASP A 20 -1.44 23.70 3.91
N GLU A 21 -1.03 22.68 3.14
CA GLU A 21 -0.10 22.91 2.05
C GLU A 21 -0.87 23.03 0.73
N LYS A 22 -0.96 24.27 0.19
CA LYS A 22 -1.33 24.49 -1.22
C LYS A 22 -0.49 23.55 -2.07
N LEU A 23 -1.16 22.73 -2.89
CA LEU A 23 -0.54 21.90 -3.93
C LEU A 23 0.28 22.81 -4.87
N SER A 24 1.46 23.21 -4.41
CA SER A 24 2.47 23.76 -5.29
C SER A 24 3.04 22.58 -6.08
N GLU A 25 3.21 22.80 -7.36
CA GLU A 25 3.76 21.96 -8.40
C GLU A 25 4.38 20.65 -7.89
N THR A 26 3.84 19.51 -8.34
CA THR A 26 4.40 18.18 -8.07
C THR A 26 5.91 18.26 -8.16
N PRO A 27 6.67 18.00 -7.09
CA PRO A 27 8.13 18.01 -7.19
C PRO A 27 8.49 17.02 -8.30
N ALA A 28 9.14 17.52 -9.33
CA ALA A 28 9.68 16.65 -10.36
C ALA A 28 10.48 15.56 -9.64
N LEU A 29 10.24 14.29 -10.00
CA LEU A 29 11.03 13.18 -9.49
C LEU A 29 12.50 13.52 -9.74
N THR A 30 13.16 14.03 -8.72
CA THR A 30 14.51 14.61 -8.82
C THR A 30 15.60 13.54 -8.98
N ASN A 31 15.20 12.25 -8.99
CA ASN A 31 16.15 11.19 -9.28
C ASN A 31 16.09 10.80 -10.77
N PRO A 32 17.07 11.25 -11.58
CA PRO A 32 17.11 10.92 -13.00
C PRO A 32 17.31 9.41 -13.28
N ASN A 33 17.69 8.63 -12.26
CA ASN A 33 17.89 7.19 -12.35
C ASN A 33 17.15 6.46 -11.21
N PRO A 34 15.84 6.21 -11.34
CA PRO A 34 15.11 5.43 -10.36
C PRO A 34 15.70 4.01 -10.28
N ARG A 35 15.94 3.56 -9.04
CA ARG A 35 16.43 2.19 -8.79
C ARG A 35 15.28 1.30 -8.39
N ILE A 36 15.21 0.13 -9.03
CA ILE A 36 14.33 -0.96 -8.65
C ILE A 36 15.18 -2.06 -8.05
N ASN A 37 14.90 -2.45 -6.83
CA ASN A 37 15.55 -3.58 -6.19
C ASN A 37 14.67 -4.82 -6.36
N VAL A 38 15.22 -5.89 -6.91
CA VAL A 38 14.50 -7.15 -7.13
C VAL A 38 15.10 -8.22 -6.22
N ILE A 39 14.27 -8.70 -5.29
CA ILE A 39 14.63 -9.83 -4.42
C ILE A 39 13.91 -11.06 -4.93
N ARG A 40 14.66 -12.10 -5.25
CA ARG A 40 14.11 -13.35 -5.78
C ARG A 40 14.58 -14.55 -4.96
N ASP A 41 13.62 -15.39 -4.56
CA ASP A 41 13.88 -16.71 -3.97
C ASP A 41 12.85 -17.71 -4.54
N ASP A 42 13.30 -18.59 -5.43
CA ASP A 42 12.45 -19.57 -6.11
C ASP A 42 11.84 -20.61 -5.14
N ALA A 43 12.38 -20.74 -3.94
CA ALA A 43 11.87 -21.62 -2.90
C ALA A 43 10.88 -20.93 -1.94
N SER A 44 10.64 -19.62 -2.10
CA SER A 44 9.68 -18.87 -1.25
C SER A 44 8.24 -19.34 -1.41
N ALA A 45 7.90 -19.95 -2.56
CA ALA A 45 6.59 -20.52 -2.84
C ALA A 45 6.70 -21.78 -3.67
N ILE A 46 6.45 -22.95 -3.07
CA ILE A 46 6.46 -24.25 -3.76
C ILE A 46 5.05 -24.84 -3.76
N ARG A 47 4.51 -25.12 -4.95
CA ARG A 47 3.17 -25.68 -5.12
C ARG A 47 2.10 -24.89 -4.34
N TRP A 48 2.15 -23.55 -4.43
CA TRP A 48 1.24 -22.60 -3.75
C TRP A 48 1.39 -22.55 -2.21
N LYS A 49 2.30 -23.31 -1.63
CA LYS A 49 2.64 -23.19 -0.21
C LYS A 49 3.75 -22.17 -0.04
N ILE A 50 3.46 -21.14 0.74
CA ILE A 50 4.39 -20.05 1.04
C ILE A 50 5.32 -20.48 2.18
N ASP A 51 6.61 -20.34 1.97
CA ASP A 51 7.60 -20.42 3.04
C ASP A 51 7.73 -19.04 3.70
N LYS A 52 7.11 -18.91 4.87
CA LYS A 52 7.06 -17.65 5.59
C LYS A 52 8.45 -17.13 5.96
N GLN A 53 9.36 -17.99 6.36
CA GLN A 53 10.71 -17.57 6.76
C GLN A 53 11.49 -16.99 5.59
N ARG A 54 11.33 -17.56 4.40
CA ARG A 54 11.92 -17.03 3.18
C ARG A 54 11.31 -15.69 2.79
N VAL A 55 9.99 -15.56 2.88
CA VAL A 55 9.31 -14.28 2.63
C VAL A 55 9.78 -13.20 3.61
N ASP A 56 9.94 -13.55 4.89
CA ASP A 56 10.50 -12.64 5.90
C ASP A 56 11.90 -12.14 5.46
N GLY A 57 12.79 -13.04 5.09
CA GLY A 57 14.12 -12.69 4.62
C GLY A 57 14.12 -11.86 3.34
N MET A 58 13.21 -12.13 2.40
CA MET A 58 13.07 -11.33 1.17
C MET A 58 12.64 -9.90 1.46
N VAL A 59 11.64 -9.70 2.32
CA VAL A 59 11.15 -8.36 2.69
C VAL A 59 12.23 -7.59 3.43
N GLU A 60 12.92 -8.22 4.40
CA GLU A 60 14.02 -7.60 5.13
C GLU A 60 15.19 -7.23 4.20
N ALA A 61 15.59 -8.12 3.29
CA ALA A 61 16.64 -7.83 2.32
C ALA A 61 16.26 -6.66 1.41
N GLY A 62 15.01 -6.61 0.93
CA GLY A 62 14.51 -5.50 0.13
C GLY A 62 14.52 -4.18 0.89
N LEU A 63 14.07 -4.19 2.14
CA LEU A 63 14.11 -3.02 3.02
C LEU A 63 15.55 -2.49 3.18
N LEU A 64 16.50 -3.36 3.50
CA LEU A 64 17.90 -2.97 3.70
C LEU A 64 18.53 -2.42 2.42
N GLN A 65 18.22 -3.01 1.27
CA GLN A 65 18.72 -2.51 -0.02
C GLN A 65 18.15 -1.13 -0.38
N VAL A 66 16.87 -0.88 -0.07
CA VAL A 66 16.22 0.41 -0.36
C VAL A 66 16.72 1.50 0.57
N THR A 67 16.88 1.18 1.86
CA THR A 67 17.21 2.17 2.89
C THR A 67 18.71 2.35 3.10
N GLY A 68 19.53 1.37 2.72
CA GLY A 68 20.96 1.34 3.06
C GLY A 68 21.23 1.15 4.56
N SER A 69 20.24 0.72 5.33
CA SER A 69 20.34 0.58 6.78
C SER A 69 21.06 -0.69 7.18
N GLU A 70 21.70 -0.69 8.36
CA GLU A 70 22.47 -1.84 8.86
C GLU A 70 21.61 -2.99 9.38
N ASN A 71 20.37 -2.70 9.78
CA ASN A 71 19.43 -3.69 10.31
C ASN A 71 17.97 -3.30 10.00
N PRO A 72 17.03 -4.27 10.03
CA PRO A 72 15.64 -4.01 9.66
C PRO A 72 14.94 -2.95 10.53
N THR A 73 15.24 -2.88 11.83
CA THR A 73 14.66 -1.87 12.71
C THR A 73 15.06 -0.46 12.29
N ALA A 74 16.35 -0.23 12.05
CA ALA A 74 16.85 1.05 11.53
C ALA A 74 16.26 1.35 10.14
N GLY A 75 16.10 0.30 9.30
CA GLY A 75 15.45 0.42 8.00
C GLY A 75 14.03 0.95 8.11
N TRP A 76 13.20 0.38 8.97
CA TRP A 76 11.84 0.87 9.19
C TRP A 76 11.83 2.30 9.76
N LEU A 77 12.67 2.60 10.76
CA LEU A 77 12.73 3.92 11.38
C LEU A 77 13.31 5.01 10.46
N SER A 78 14.00 4.65 9.39
CA SER A 78 14.37 5.62 8.34
C SER A 78 13.22 6.03 7.44
N LEU A 79 12.12 5.26 7.43
CA LEU A 79 10.96 5.45 6.58
C LEU A 79 9.75 6.00 7.34
N VAL A 80 9.59 5.60 8.60
CA VAL A 80 8.44 5.93 9.45
C VAL A 80 8.92 6.25 10.86
N SER A 81 8.12 7.00 11.60
CA SER A 81 8.36 7.38 12.99
C SER A 81 7.29 6.75 13.91
N PRO A 82 7.58 6.55 15.21
CA PRO A 82 6.57 6.07 16.18
C PRO A 82 5.34 6.97 16.31
N GLU A 83 5.42 8.22 15.88
CA GLU A 83 4.31 9.17 15.87
C GLU A 83 3.43 9.03 14.63
N ASP A 84 3.90 8.33 13.61
CA ASP A 84 3.16 8.16 12.37
C ASP A 84 1.98 7.19 12.52
N THR A 85 0.89 7.49 11.83
CA THR A 85 -0.15 6.50 11.50
C THR A 85 0.18 5.87 10.15
N VAL A 86 0.63 4.62 10.18
CA VAL A 86 1.12 3.92 8.99
C VAL A 86 -0.02 3.16 8.31
N GLY A 87 -0.36 3.57 7.09
CA GLY A 87 -1.30 2.87 6.23
C GLY A 87 -0.59 1.86 5.33
N ILE A 88 -0.88 0.58 5.48
CA ILE A 88 -0.39 -0.48 4.60
C ILE A 88 -1.44 -0.71 3.52
N LYS A 89 -1.19 -0.18 2.31
CA LYS A 89 -2.05 -0.39 1.15
C LYS A 89 -1.79 -1.77 0.57
N VAL A 90 -2.85 -2.56 0.47
CA VAL A 90 -2.82 -3.89 -0.14
C VAL A 90 -3.76 -3.95 -1.35
N ASN A 91 -3.63 -4.97 -2.17
CA ASN A 91 -4.58 -5.31 -3.23
C ASN A 91 -5.34 -6.58 -2.83
N ALA A 92 -6.47 -6.42 -2.15
CA ALA A 92 -7.27 -7.53 -1.61
C ALA A 92 -8.37 -7.99 -2.57
N GLY A 93 -8.80 -7.13 -3.53
CA GLY A 93 -9.89 -7.40 -4.46
C GLY A 93 -9.76 -8.71 -5.23
N PRO A 94 -8.57 -9.11 -5.76
CA PRO A 94 -8.39 -10.40 -6.42
C PRO A 94 -8.40 -11.61 -5.48
N GLY A 95 -8.58 -11.40 -4.18
CA GLY A 95 -8.67 -12.44 -3.16
C GLY A 95 -7.33 -13.07 -2.79
N GLN A 96 -7.39 -14.30 -2.20
CA GLN A 96 -6.21 -14.93 -1.59
C GLN A 96 -5.19 -15.49 -2.59
N ILE A 97 -5.58 -15.70 -3.86
CA ILE A 97 -4.72 -16.37 -4.85
C ILE A 97 -3.88 -15.35 -5.63
N SER A 98 -4.48 -14.28 -6.11
CA SER A 98 -3.84 -13.28 -6.98
C SER A 98 -3.75 -11.89 -6.37
N GLY A 99 -4.30 -11.67 -5.18
CA GLY A 99 -4.12 -10.46 -4.41
C GLY A 99 -2.80 -10.43 -3.63
N THR A 100 -2.62 -9.37 -2.85
CA THR A 100 -1.45 -9.22 -1.95
C THR A 100 -1.34 -10.40 -1.00
N ARG A 101 -0.17 -11.01 -0.94
CA ARG A 101 0.11 -12.13 -0.04
C ARG A 101 0.12 -11.65 1.40
N ARG A 102 -0.70 -12.32 2.24
CA ARG A 102 -0.80 -11.99 3.67
C ARG A 102 0.52 -12.17 4.41
N GLU A 103 1.35 -13.10 3.95
CA GLU A 103 2.67 -13.37 4.52
C GLU A 103 3.59 -12.15 4.36
N VAL A 104 3.53 -11.45 3.23
CA VAL A 104 4.28 -10.19 3.01
C VAL A 104 3.77 -9.10 3.94
N ALA A 105 2.45 -8.90 3.99
CA ALA A 105 1.84 -7.92 4.88
C ALA A 105 2.13 -8.23 6.37
N ASP A 106 2.11 -9.51 6.77
CA ASP A 106 2.45 -9.96 8.13
C ASP A 106 3.90 -9.59 8.48
N THR A 107 4.83 -9.76 7.53
CA THR A 107 6.24 -9.40 7.74
C THR A 107 6.40 -7.90 7.91
N VAL A 108 5.72 -7.09 7.09
CA VAL A 108 5.74 -5.63 7.21
C VAL A 108 5.17 -5.19 8.57
N VAL A 109 3.99 -5.71 8.96
CA VAL A 109 3.38 -5.39 10.27
C VAL A 109 4.32 -5.74 11.42
N ARG A 110 4.91 -6.94 11.41
CA ARG A 110 5.86 -7.35 12.46
C ARG A 110 7.12 -6.47 12.49
N GLY A 111 7.60 -6.08 11.30
CA GLY A 111 8.74 -5.16 11.19
C GLY A 111 8.45 -3.81 11.83
N LEU A 112 7.29 -3.22 11.53
CA LEU A 112 6.85 -1.95 12.10
C LEU A 112 6.66 -2.03 13.62
N LEU A 113 5.99 -3.09 14.11
CA LEU A 113 5.83 -3.30 15.54
C LEU A 113 7.17 -3.45 16.27
N LYS A 114 8.12 -4.19 15.67
CA LYS A 114 9.48 -4.35 16.21
C LYS A 114 10.26 -3.05 16.19
N ALA A 115 9.98 -2.15 15.25
CA ALA A 115 10.55 -0.82 15.18
C ALA A 115 9.91 0.17 16.15
N GLY A 116 8.88 -0.25 16.92
CA GLY A 116 8.25 0.57 17.95
C GLY A 116 6.99 1.31 17.50
N ILE A 117 6.50 1.07 16.28
CA ILE A 117 5.22 1.66 15.84
C ILE A 117 4.07 0.99 16.62
N PRO A 118 3.24 1.75 17.35
CA PRO A 118 2.12 1.18 18.09
C PRO A 118 1.11 0.46 17.17
N SER A 119 0.62 -0.70 17.57
CA SER A 119 -0.33 -1.47 16.75
C SER A 119 -1.58 -0.69 16.35
N LYS A 120 -2.05 0.21 17.22
CA LYS A 120 -3.21 1.08 16.94
C LYS A 120 -2.96 2.12 15.85
N GLN A 121 -1.69 2.41 15.56
CA GLN A 121 -1.26 3.33 14.50
C GLN A 121 -0.94 2.60 13.18
N ILE A 122 -1.18 1.29 13.10
CA ILE A 122 -1.00 0.51 11.88
C ILE A 122 -2.37 0.15 11.32
N ILE A 123 -2.61 0.55 10.06
CA ILE A 123 -3.87 0.34 9.34
C ILE A 123 -3.56 -0.42 8.06
N ILE A 124 -4.13 -1.62 7.90
CA ILE A 124 -4.13 -2.32 6.61
C ILE A 124 -5.39 -1.91 5.88
N TRP A 125 -5.25 -1.40 4.65
CA TRP A 125 -6.38 -0.84 3.93
C TRP A 125 -6.39 -1.15 2.44
N ASP A 126 -7.60 -1.14 1.87
CA ASP A 126 -7.86 -1.24 0.43
C ASP A 126 -9.07 -0.39 0.07
N ALA A 127 -9.54 -0.49 -1.17
CA ALA A 127 -10.74 0.23 -1.63
C ALA A 127 -11.98 -0.15 -0.82
N LYS A 128 -12.19 -1.47 -0.56
CA LYS A 128 -13.35 -2.01 0.16
C LYS A 128 -12.92 -2.86 1.35
N LEU A 129 -13.53 -2.63 2.50
CA LEU A 129 -13.30 -3.44 3.70
C LEU A 129 -13.73 -4.90 3.49
N GLU A 130 -14.79 -5.13 2.72
CA GLU A 130 -15.27 -6.48 2.39
C GLU A 130 -14.21 -7.33 1.67
N ASP A 131 -13.42 -6.73 0.79
CA ASP A 131 -12.36 -7.44 0.07
C ASP A 131 -11.23 -7.87 1.01
N LEU A 132 -10.90 -7.06 2.01
CA LEU A 132 -9.96 -7.45 3.07
C LEU A 132 -10.47 -8.66 3.87
N HIS A 133 -11.76 -8.70 4.18
CA HIS A 133 -12.39 -9.85 4.85
C HIS A 133 -12.36 -11.11 3.98
N LYS A 134 -12.73 -11.01 2.71
CA LYS A 134 -12.66 -12.12 1.74
C LYS A 134 -11.24 -12.65 1.57
N ALA A 135 -10.26 -11.76 1.54
CA ALA A 135 -8.84 -12.11 1.46
C ALA A 135 -8.26 -12.60 2.80
N LYS A 136 -9.07 -12.66 3.89
CA LYS A 136 -8.69 -13.17 5.22
C LYS A 136 -7.63 -12.35 5.95
N PHE A 137 -7.61 -11.05 5.75
CA PHE A 137 -6.74 -10.16 6.53
C PHE A 137 -7.16 -10.02 8.00
N ASP A 138 -8.40 -10.41 8.37
CA ASP A 138 -8.89 -10.41 9.76
C ASP A 138 -7.99 -11.18 10.72
N THR A 139 -7.50 -12.34 10.29
CA THR A 139 -6.63 -13.19 11.11
C THR A 139 -5.33 -12.48 11.44
N LEU A 140 -4.76 -11.77 10.46
CA LEU A 140 -3.54 -10.98 10.62
C LEU A 140 -3.81 -9.79 11.52
N ALA A 141 -4.87 -9.04 11.24
CA ALA A 141 -5.25 -7.86 12.02
C ALA A 141 -5.50 -8.20 13.50
N LYS A 142 -6.26 -9.27 13.78
CA LYS A 142 -6.50 -9.75 15.15
C LYS A 142 -5.22 -10.18 15.86
N ARG A 143 -4.33 -10.91 15.15
CA ARG A 143 -3.08 -11.41 15.72
C ARG A 143 -2.20 -10.27 16.24
N HIS A 144 -2.12 -9.18 15.50
CA HIS A 144 -1.23 -8.07 15.79
C HIS A 144 -1.89 -6.88 16.45
N GLY A 145 -3.21 -6.90 16.60
CA GLY A 145 -3.98 -5.78 17.17
C GLY A 145 -3.98 -4.54 16.27
N VAL A 146 -3.81 -4.72 14.95
CA VAL A 146 -3.86 -3.64 13.95
C VAL A 146 -5.27 -3.50 13.37
N ARG A 147 -5.56 -2.35 12.74
CA ARG A 147 -6.88 -2.06 12.19
C ARG A 147 -6.97 -2.43 10.70
N LEU A 148 -8.15 -2.89 10.27
CA LEU A 148 -8.53 -2.94 8.86
C LEU A 148 -9.40 -1.74 8.52
N ALA A 149 -9.25 -1.19 7.31
CA ALA A 149 -10.09 -0.10 6.83
C ALA A 149 -10.34 -0.21 5.31
N GLY A 150 -11.48 0.32 4.86
CA GLY A 150 -11.80 0.49 3.45
C GLY A 150 -11.95 1.98 3.12
N SER A 151 -11.43 2.38 1.95
CA SER A 151 -11.58 3.76 1.48
C SER A 151 -13.03 4.14 1.27
N MET A 152 -13.85 3.21 0.78
CA MET A 152 -15.28 3.46 0.55
C MET A 152 -16.03 3.65 1.86
N GLU A 153 -15.72 2.84 2.87
CA GLU A 153 -16.36 2.92 4.19
C GLU A 153 -15.92 4.16 4.98
N ALA A 154 -14.67 4.59 4.80
CA ALA A 154 -14.18 5.84 5.38
C ALA A 154 -14.77 7.09 4.71
N GLY A 155 -15.23 6.94 3.45
CA GLY A 155 -15.76 8.02 2.65
C GLY A 155 -14.68 8.89 2.00
N TRP A 156 -15.16 9.89 1.26
CA TRP A 156 -14.33 10.76 0.43
C TRP A 156 -14.26 12.14 1.04
N ASP A 157 -13.11 12.78 0.88
CA ASP A 157 -12.90 14.15 1.29
C ASP A 157 -13.30 15.08 0.14
N GLU A 158 -14.39 15.82 0.34
CA GLU A 158 -14.91 16.74 -0.68
C GLU A 158 -14.03 17.98 -0.89
N SER A 159 -13.20 18.29 0.10
CA SER A 159 -12.30 19.46 0.06
C SER A 159 -10.98 19.16 -0.65
N VAL A 160 -10.58 17.89 -0.75
CA VAL A 160 -9.30 17.47 -1.35
C VAL A 160 -9.58 16.70 -2.64
N VAL A 161 -9.41 17.38 -3.75
CA VAL A 161 -9.73 16.84 -5.07
C VAL A 161 -8.53 16.90 -6.01
N MET A 162 -8.39 15.93 -6.88
CA MET A 162 -7.55 16.00 -8.05
C MET A 162 -8.40 16.45 -9.23
N ASP A 163 -8.16 17.67 -9.68
CA ASP A 163 -8.88 18.31 -10.81
C ASP A 163 -8.03 18.24 -12.08
N LYS A 164 -7.54 17.06 -12.40
CA LYS A 164 -6.88 16.79 -13.69
C LYS A 164 -7.55 15.59 -14.31
N ALA A 165 -7.97 15.73 -15.57
CA ALA A 165 -8.42 14.61 -16.36
C ALA A 165 -7.28 13.58 -16.48
N ILE A 166 -7.22 12.62 -15.56
CA ILE A 166 -6.30 11.47 -15.65
C ILE A 166 -6.71 10.59 -16.82
N LEU A 167 -7.98 10.63 -17.19
CA LEU A 167 -8.53 9.94 -18.35
C LEU A 167 -8.28 10.78 -19.61
N GLY A 168 -7.05 10.79 -20.07
CA GLY A 168 -6.68 11.47 -21.32
C GLY A 168 -7.31 10.84 -22.56
N THR A 169 -7.73 9.59 -22.49
CA THR A 169 -8.46 8.86 -23.53
C THR A 169 -9.28 7.77 -22.88
N LEU A 170 -10.60 7.90 -22.94
CA LEU A 170 -11.48 6.78 -22.66
C LEU A 170 -11.26 5.74 -23.75
N ILE A 171 -11.05 4.48 -23.37
CA ILE A 171 -11.03 3.38 -24.29
C ILE A 171 -12.49 3.16 -24.72
N GLU A 172 -12.70 3.10 -26.03
CA GLU A 172 -14.00 2.76 -26.62
C GLU A 172 -14.54 1.47 -25.96
N GLY A 173 -15.64 1.60 -25.21
CA GLY A 173 -16.22 0.49 -24.43
C GLY A 173 -16.32 0.75 -22.92
N ASP A 174 -15.78 1.82 -22.38
CA ASP A 174 -16.07 2.28 -21.02
C ASP A 174 -17.49 2.85 -20.97
N VAL A 175 -18.41 1.95 -20.66
CA VAL A 175 -19.84 2.26 -20.62
C VAL A 175 -20.13 3.14 -19.41
N GLY A 176 -20.66 4.34 -19.64
CA GLY A 176 -21.28 5.16 -18.60
C GLY A 176 -20.54 6.40 -18.17
N PHE A 177 -19.47 6.77 -18.85
CA PHE A 177 -18.85 8.07 -18.63
C PHE A 177 -19.35 9.08 -19.67
N ASP A 178 -20.17 10.01 -19.26
CA ASP A 178 -20.55 11.18 -20.04
C ASP A 178 -19.90 12.42 -19.43
N PRO A 179 -18.90 13.04 -20.12
CA PRO A 179 -18.21 14.22 -19.59
C PRO A 179 -19.12 15.45 -19.45
N ASP A 180 -20.29 15.42 -20.09
CA ASP A 180 -21.26 16.50 -20.05
C ASP A 180 -22.40 16.24 -19.04
N GLU A 181 -22.48 15.03 -18.46
CA GLU A 181 -23.39 14.79 -17.34
C GLU A 181 -22.79 15.35 -16.04
N GLU A 182 -23.61 16.15 -15.35
CA GLU A 182 -23.27 16.77 -14.05
C GLU A 182 -22.89 15.74 -12.97
N LYS A 183 -23.26 14.47 -13.18
CA LYS A 183 -22.91 13.32 -12.32
C LYS A 183 -21.52 12.77 -12.54
N ASP A 184 -20.94 12.97 -13.72
CA ASP A 184 -19.62 12.45 -14.08
C ASP A 184 -18.58 13.52 -13.83
N SER A 185 -18.25 13.73 -12.56
CA SER A 185 -17.25 14.69 -12.14
C SER A 185 -15.87 14.33 -12.69
N ARG A 186 -15.20 15.29 -13.33
CA ARG A 186 -13.77 15.20 -13.67
C ARG A 186 -12.88 15.22 -12.44
N LYS A 187 -13.45 15.37 -11.26
CA LYS A 187 -12.75 15.46 -9.98
C LYS A 187 -12.64 14.10 -9.35
N SER A 188 -11.42 13.72 -9.00
CA SER A 188 -11.16 12.52 -8.20
C SER A 188 -10.96 12.94 -6.75
N HIS A 189 -11.75 12.40 -5.84
CA HIS A 189 -11.68 12.68 -4.42
C HIS A 189 -10.74 11.70 -3.72
N PHE A 190 -10.00 12.20 -2.73
CA PHE A 190 -9.19 11.36 -1.87
C PHE A 190 -10.02 10.76 -0.74
N SER A 191 -9.68 9.54 -0.35
CA SER A 191 -10.29 8.91 0.83
C SER A 191 -9.90 9.66 2.11
N ARG A 192 -10.86 9.82 3.02
CA ARG A 192 -10.61 10.39 4.36
C ARG A 192 -9.57 9.63 5.17
N LEU A 193 -9.29 8.36 4.85
CA LEU A 193 -8.16 7.65 5.44
C LEU A 193 -6.83 8.35 5.14
N ILE A 194 -6.65 8.86 3.91
CA ILE A 194 -5.40 9.49 3.47
C ILE A 194 -5.33 10.94 3.92
N THR A 195 -6.45 11.66 3.87
CA THR A 195 -6.46 13.10 4.18
C THR A 195 -6.56 13.39 5.68
N GLY A 196 -7.07 12.45 6.48
CA GLY A 196 -7.37 12.68 7.90
C GLY A 196 -6.69 11.76 8.89
N GLU A 197 -6.22 10.58 8.48
CA GLU A 197 -5.72 9.60 9.44
C GLU A 197 -4.30 9.12 9.14
N ILE A 198 -4.02 8.69 7.92
CA ILE A 198 -2.75 8.07 7.54
C ILE A 198 -1.72 9.16 7.25
N THR A 199 -0.58 9.11 7.93
CA THR A 199 0.53 10.05 7.71
C THR A 199 1.64 9.47 6.85
N ARG A 200 1.74 8.13 6.78
CA ARG A 200 2.71 7.39 5.95
C ARG A 200 2.03 6.22 5.26
N ILE A 201 2.36 6.01 3.99
CA ILE A 201 1.82 4.91 3.20
C ILE A 201 2.93 3.94 2.82
N ILE A 202 2.70 2.66 3.09
CA ILE A 202 3.49 1.54 2.57
C ILE A 202 2.58 0.78 1.60
N SER A 203 2.92 0.78 0.31
CA SER A 203 2.13 0.05 -0.69
C SER A 203 2.72 -1.33 -0.94
N ILE A 204 1.88 -2.37 -0.84
CA ILE A 204 2.22 -3.77 -1.11
C ILE A 204 1.22 -4.27 -2.16
N GLN A 205 1.70 -4.48 -3.38
CA GLN A 205 0.86 -4.94 -4.50
C GLN A 205 1.39 -6.22 -5.13
#